data_f9c5b13f9733a48cf6551fa2499e5f9a
#
_entry.id   f9c5b13f9733a48cf6551fa2499e5f9a
#
_cell.length_a   1.000
_cell.length_b   1.000
_cell.length_c   1.000
_cell.angle_alpha   90.00
_cell.angle_beta   90.00
_cell.angle_gamma   90.00
#
_symmetry.space_group_name_H-M   'P 1'
#
loop_
_entity.id
_entity.type
_entity.pdbx_description
1 polymer ?
#
loop_
_entity_poly.entity_id
_entity_poly.type
_entity_poly.pdbx_seq_one_letter_code
_entity_poly.pdbx_strand_id
1 'polypeptide(L)'
;MRALLVIVLVIMVVAGGALVWWRTPPAKETLYLAVPMGAFVPVSRAMAAFTAQHPNVSFKTMVDTPEMMAKAVEENPSKPDIFISPGGHEATYLVEKGYIDPKTMVAFGSYEVAILVPKGNPGKIKQPSDLLNPEVKLISFSPPDLTAASHAARQSLQNLGLWDKIKPKVKVTGCCNESFQWVVDRRAEANVQFVGCPMDTKSVDLTKQKAEIACILPRDTYYIPRNVVGILKTSTHRKLADEFVAFFTSPEMLESLAKIKLRNDQNLPLKPGPWGPAQEASPVVKGAK
;
A
#
# COMPACT_ATOMS: atom_id res chain seq x y z
N MET A 1 36.48 -19.36 58.13
CA MET A 1 36.77 -19.63 56.73
C MET A 1 35.63 -20.33 55.95
N ARG A 2 35.03 -21.42 56.43
CA ARG A 2 33.93 -22.13 55.74
C ARG A 2 32.69 -21.29 55.51
N ALA A 3 32.25 -20.45 56.45
CA ALA A 3 31.09 -19.59 56.32
C ALA A 3 31.28 -18.47 55.27
N LEU A 4 32.49 -17.92 55.16
CA LEU A 4 32.81 -16.88 54.17
C LEU A 4 32.80 -17.43 52.76
N LEU A 5 33.26 -18.68 52.58
CA LEU A 5 33.26 -19.35 51.29
C LEU A 5 31.86 -19.64 50.78
N VAL A 6 30.91 -20.00 51.65
CA VAL A 6 29.53 -20.26 51.30
C VAL A 6 28.81 -18.95 50.88
N ILE A 7 29.07 -17.84 51.59
CA ILE A 7 28.49 -16.53 51.24
C ILE A 7 28.99 -16.03 49.88
N VAL A 8 30.29 -16.18 49.59
CA VAL A 8 30.86 -15.79 48.29
C VAL A 8 30.27 -16.64 47.15
N LEU A 9 30.06 -17.94 47.37
CA LEU A 9 29.47 -18.84 46.39
C LEU A 9 28.01 -18.50 46.08
N VAL A 10 27.22 -18.16 47.12
CA VAL A 10 25.82 -17.74 46.96
C VAL A 10 25.72 -16.40 46.24
N ILE A 11 26.59 -15.43 46.53
CA ILE A 11 26.61 -14.14 45.82
C ILE A 11 26.98 -14.33 44.34
N MET A 12 27.94 -15.20 44.01
CA MET A 12 28.30 -15.49 42.63
C MET A 12 27.18 -16.19 41.87
N VAL A 13 26.43 -17.09 42.47
CA VAL A 13 25.29 -17.76 41.87
C VAL A 13 24.14 -16.78 41.61
N VAL A 14 23.83 -15.88 42.59
CA VAL A 14 22.79 -14.86 42.42
C VAL A 14 23.20 -13.81 41.41
N ALA A 15 24.46 -13.35 41.42
CA ALA A 15 24.97 -12.41 40.44
C ALA A 15 25.05 -13.04 39.02
N GLY A 16 25.48 -14.30 38.93
CA GLY A 16 25.49 -15.06 37.67
C GLY A 16 24.09 -15.31 37.13
N GLY A 17 23.13 -15.65 37.97
CA GLY A 17 21.72 -15.82 37.62
C GLY A 17 21.07 -14.52 37.15
N ALA A 18 21.32 -13.39 37.83
CA ALA A 18 20.84 -12.08 37.41
C ALA A 18 21.46 -11.62 36.04
N LEU A 19 22.74 -11.87 35.81
CA LEU A 19 23.42 -11.56 34.54
C LEU A 19 22.93 -12.44 33.40
N VAL A 20 22.55 -13.70 33.66
CA VAL A 20 21.96 -14.58 32.64
C VAL A 20 20.51 -14.15 32.31
N TRP A 21 19.75 -13.70 33.32
CA TRP A 21 18.38 -13.22 33.14
C TRP A 21 18.33 -11.92 32.28
N TRP A 22 19.35 -11.06 32.40
CA TRP A 22 19.49 -9.87 31.57
C TRP A 22 19.95 -10.13 30.12
N ARG A 23 20.39 -11.34 29.82
CA ARG A 23 20.92 -11.74 28.50
C ARG A 23 20.00 -12.67 27.71
N THR A 24 18.84 -13.04 28.25
CA THR A 24 17.86 -13.77 27.42
C THR A 24 17.29 -12.81 26.37
N PRO A 25 17.56 -13.06 25.09
CA PRO A 25 16.97 -12.22 24.05
C PRO A 25 15.44 -12.28 24.19
N PRO A 26 14.73 -11.16 23.96
CA PRO A 26 13.27 -11.14 24.00
C PRO A 26 12.73 -12.22 23.05
N ALA A 27 11.62 -12.85 23.43
CA ALA A 27 10.96 -13.85 22.62
C ALA A 27 10.67 -13.28 21.22
N LYS A 28 10.85 -14.10 20.19
CA LYS A 28 10.51 -13.70 18.82
C LYS A 28 9.00 -13.56 18.71
N GLU A 29 8.57 -12.42 18.23
CA GLU A 29 7.18 -12.12 17.93
C GLU A 29 6.97 -11.96 16.41
N THR A 30 5.81 -12.34 15.92
CA THR A 30 5.52 -12.24 14.47
C THR A 30 4.20 -11.51 14.28
N LEU A 31 4.23 -10.38 13.57
CA LEU A 31 3.03 -9.70 13.08
C LEU A 31 2.62 -10.22 11.69
N TYR A 32 1.34 -10.46 11.52
CA TYR A 32 0.75 -10.88 10.25
C TYR A 32 -0.01 -9.71 9.61
N LEU A 33 0.38 -9.33 8.42
CA LEU A 33 -0.19 -8.19 7.70
C LEU A 33 -0.91 -8.66 6.42
N ALA A 34 -2.12 -8.17 6.22
CA ALA A 34 -2.80 -8.25 4.93
C ALA A 34 -2.46 -6.97 4.13
N VAL A 35 -1.64 -7.13 3.09
CA VAL A 35 -1.04 -6.00 2.35
C VAL A 35 -1.38 -6.11 0.87
N PRO A 36 -2.30 -5.29 0.35
CA PRO A 36 -2.54 -5.23 -1.08
C PRO A 36 -1.31 -4.79 -1.87
N MET A 37 -1.17 -5.31 -3.11
CA MET A 37 0.01 -5.05 -3.96
C MET A 37 0.34 -3.57 -4.11
N GLY A 38 -0.67 -2.69 -4.25
CA GLY A 38 -0.46 -1.24 -4.38
C GLY A 38 0.09 -0.55 -3.12
N ALA A 39 0.05 -1.21 -1.96
CA ALA A 39 0.61 -0.70 -0.71
C ALA A 39 1.90 -1.44 -0.28
N PHE A 40 2.35 -2.43 -1.05
CA PHE A 40 3.43 -3.31 -0.63
C PHE A 40 4.76 -2.56 -0.39
N VAL A 41 5.10 -1.60 -1.23
CA VAL A 41 6.38 -0.87 -1.13
C VAL A 41 6.46 -0.01 0.14
N PRO A 42 5.50 0.89 0.44
CA PRO A 42 5.56 1.66 1.69
C PRO A 42 5.55 0.76 2.93
N VAL A 43 4.75 -0.29 2.93
CA VAL A 43 4.68 -1.24 4.06
C VAL A 43 5.99 -2.00 4.22
N SER A 44 6.61 -2.48 3.14
CA SER A 44 7.91 -3.17 3.18
C SER A 44 9.02 -2.29 3.74
N ARG A 45 9.02 -0.99 3.40
CA ARG A 45 9.96 -0.02 3.99
C ARG A 45 9.75 0.13 5.49
N ALA A 46 8.50 0.27 5.91
CA ALA A 46 8.18 0.38 7.34
C ALA A 46 8.55 -0.89 8.11
N MET A 47 8.25 -2.08 7.55
CA MET A 47 8.63 -3.36 8.16
C MET A 47 10.15 -3.46 8.33
N ALA A 48 10.92 -3.13 7.30
CA ALA A 48 12.38 -3.17 7.35
C ALA A 48 12.94 -2.20 8.40
N ALA A 49 12.44 -0.96 8.43
CA ALA A 49 12.86 0.05 9.39
C ALA A 49 12.47 -0.32 10.83
N PHE A 50 11.28 -0.89 11.03
CA PHE A 50 10.82 -1.36 12.34
C PHE A 50 11.65 -2.53 12.84
N THR A 51 11.93 -3.54 11.99
CA THR A 51 12.76 -4.70 12.36
C THR A 51 14.19 -4.28 12.73
N ALA A 52 14.73 -3.23 12.11
CA ALA A 52 16.05 -2.71 12.48
C ALA A 52 16.09 -2.16 13.92
N GLN A 53 14.98 -1.65 14.44
CA GLN A 53 14.83 -1.15 15.82
C GLN A 53 14.32 -2.24 16.78
N HIS A 54 13.62 -3.26 16.28
CA HIS A 54 13.00 -4.35 17.02
C HIS A 54 13.47 -5.72 16.45
N PRO A 55 14.72 -6.14 16.71
CA PRO A 55 15.32 -7.33 16.08
C PRO A 55 14.64 -8.65 16.47
N ASN A 56 13.84 -8.65 17.52
CA ASN A 56 13.01 -9.78 17.95
C ASN A 56 11.67 -9.86 17.19
N VAL A 57 11.31 -8.84 16.38
CA VAL A 57 10.06 -8.83 15.61
C VAL A 57 10.31 -9.29 14.19
N SER A 58 9.44 -10.15 13.71
CA SER A 58 9.35 -10.58 12.32
C SER A 58 7.98 -10.29 11.74
N PHE A 59 7.90 -10.23 10.41
CA PHE A 59 6.66 -10.00 9.71
C PHE A 59 6.32 -11.16 8.77
N LYS A 60 5.03 -11.48 8.70
CA LYS A 60 4.47 -12.31 7.63
C LYS A 60 3.41 -11.51 6.89
N THR A 61 3.44 -11.56 5.57
CA THR A 61 2.50 -10.82 4.75
C THR A 61 1.66 -11.76 3.89
N MET A 62 0.37 -11.45 3.81
CA MET A 62 -0.51 -11.94 2.75
C MET A 62 -0.57 -10.82 1.70
N VAL A 63 -0.33 -11.15 0.43
CA VAL A 63 -0.28 -10.14 -0.65
C VAL A 63 -1.18 -10.58 -1.79
N ASP A 64 -2.20 -9.78 -2.09
CA ASP A 64 -3.13 -9.99 -3.20
C ASP A 64 -3.80 -8.65 -3.58
N THR A 65 -4.90 -8.69 -4.33
CA THR A 65 -5.74 -7.51 -4.56
C THR A 65 -6.47 -7.10 -3.28
N PRO A 66 -6.87 -5.82 -3.13
CA PRO A 66 -7.56 -5.35 -1.93
C PRO A 66 -8.82 -6.16 -1.60
N GLU A 67 -9.60 -6.51 -2.62
CA GLU A 67 -10.86 -7.27 -2.46
C GLU A 67 -10.57 -8.70 -1.98
N MET A 68 -9.56 -9.36 -2.53
CA MET A 68 -9.16 -10.70 -2.09
C MET A 68 -8.63 -10.69 -0.66
N MET A 69 -7.93 -9.62 -0.26
CA MET A 69 -7.48 -9.46 1.11
C MET A 69 -8.65 -9.26 2.09
N ALA A 70 -9.66 -8.46 1.72
CA ALA A 70 -10.85 -8.30 2.55
C ALA A 70 -11.59 -9.62 2.72
N LYS A 71 -11.77 -10.38 1.63
CA LYS A 71 -12.38 -11.72 1.67
C LYS A 71 -11.58 -12.70 2.53
N ALA A 72 -10.27 -12.70 2.41
CA ALA A 72 -9.40 -13.55 3.25
C ALA A 72 -9.53 -13.24 4.75
N VAL A 73 -9.77 -11.98 5.11
CA VAL A 73 -10.08 -11.58 6.49
C VAL A 73 -11.43 -12.13 6.92
N GLU A 74 -12.47 -12.08 6.08
CA GLU A 74 -13.78 -12.65 6.41
C GLU A 74 -13.72 -14.18 6.62
N GLU A 75 -12.97 -14.88 5.77
CA GLU A 75 -12.79 -16.33 5.85
C GLU A 75 -11.96 -16.76 7.07
N ASN A 76 -10.97 -15.96 7.47
CA ASN A 76 -10.12 -16.24 8.62
C ASN A 76 -9.70 -14.94 9.34
N PRO A 77 -10.59 -14.33 10.13
CA PRO A 77 -10.33 -13.03 10.76
C PRO A 77 -9.24 -13.07 11.85
N SER A 78 -8.86 -14.25 12.32
CA SER A 78 -7.82 -14.39 13.35
C SER A 78 -6.40 -14.47 12.78
N LYS A 79 -6.25 -14.54 11.46
CA LYS A 79 -4.92 -14.72 10.84
C LYS A 79 -4.13 -13.43 10.69
N PRO A 80 -4.65 -12.33 10.11
CA PRO A 80 -3.90 -11.06 10.08
C PRO A 80 -4.13 -10.27 11.36
N ASP A 81 -3.08 -9.60 11.82
CA ASP A 81 -3.15 -8.61 12.91
C ASP A 81 -3.53 -7.24 12.38
N ILE A 82 -3.02 -6.91 11.19
CA ILE A 82 -3.13 -5.58 10.58
C ILE A 82 -3.62 -5.72 9.13
N PHE A 83 -4.57 -4.86 8.77
CA PHE A 83 -5.08 -4.72 7.41
C PHE A 83 -4.67 -3.38 6.80
N ILE A 84 -4.22 -3.41 5.56
CA ILE A 84 -3.85 -2.22 4.78
C ILE A 84 -4.83 -2.08 3.62
N SER A 85 -5.32 -0.87 3.35
CA SER A 85 -6.19 -0.59 2.20
C SER A 85 -5.68 0.63 1.42
N PRO A 86 -5.31 0.45 0.14
CA PRO A 86 -4.94 1.56 -0.74
C PRO A 86 -6.20 2.23 -1.32
N GLY A 87 -6.78 3.13 -0.59
CA GLY A 87 -8.03 3.82 -0.98
C GLY A 87 -9.06 3.85 0.13
N GLY A 88 -8.89 3.00 1.14
CA GLY A 88 -9.69 2.99 2.37
C GLY A 88 -11.03 2.26 2.26
N HIS A 89 -11.44 1.84 1.07
CA HIS A 89 -12.75 1.24 0.83
C HIS A 89 -12.91 -0.10 1.55
N GLU A 90 -12.00 -1.03 1.32
CA GLU A 90 -12.06 -2.37 1.90
C GLU A 90 -11.89 -2.31 3.42
N ALA A 91 -11.07 -1.38 3.92
CA ALA A 91 -10.93 -1.17 5.36
C ALA A 91 -12.23 -0.65 5.99
N THR A 92 -12.93 0.29 5.31
CA THR A 92 -14.24 0.79 5.75
C THR A 92 -15.26 -0.35 5.77
N TYR A 93 -15.30 -1.16 4.73
CA TYR A 93 -16.15 -2.35 4.66
C TYR A 93 -15.88 -3.30 5.85
N LEU A 94 -14.61 -3.60 6.13
CA LEU A 94 -14.25 -4.47 7.27
C LEU A 94 -14.56 -3.86 8.64
N VAL A 95 -14.54 -2.53 8.76
CA VAL A 95 -15.03 -1.81 9.96
C VAL A 95 -16.53 -2.00 10.11
N GLU A 96 -17.32 -1.81 9.04
CA GLU A 96 -18.78 -1.98 9.05
C GLU A 96 -19.20 -3.41 9.37
N LYS A 97 -18.43 -4.39 8.89
CA LYS A 97 -18.60 -5.81 9.22
C LYS A 97 -18.09 -6.19 10.63
N GLY A 98 -17.43 -5.27 11.32
CA GLY A 98 -16.99 -5.47 12.69
C GLY A 98 -15.64 -6.19 12.85
N TYR A 99 -14.89 -6.41 11.77
CA TYR A 99 -13.56 -7.06 11.82
C TYR A 99 -12.44 -6.13 12.27
N ILE A 100 -12.47 -4.87 11.84
CA ILE A 100 -11.47 -3.86 12.21
C ILE A 100 -12.01 -2.98 13.34
N ASP A 101 -11.13 -2.62 14.28
CA ASP A 101 -11.43 -1.60 15.29
C ASP A 101 -11.34 -0.21 14.64
N PRO A 102 -12.48 0.52 14.51
CA PRO A 102 -12.49 1.83 13.86
C PRO A 102 -11.55 2.84 14.52
N LYS A 103 -11.25 2.68 15.82
CA LYS A 103 -10.34 3.55 16.55
C LYS A 103 -8.88 3.40 16.13
N THR A 104 -8.55 2.30 15.45
CA THR A 104 -7.19 2.02 14.96
C THR A 104 -6.99 2.42 13.51
N MET A 105 -8.04 2.90 12.84
CA MET A 105 -7.97 3.33 11.45
C MET A 105 -7.18 4.63 11.33
N VAL A 106 -6.00 4.55 10.69
CA VAL A 106 -5.12 5.70 10.47
C VAL A 106 -4.78 5.79 8.99
N ALA A 107 -4.89 6.99 8.42
CA ALA A 107 -4.37 7.27 7.08
C ALA A 107 -2.84 7.46 7.16
N PHE A 108 -2.13 6.90 6.18
CA PHE A 108 -0.68 7.07 6.07
C PHE A 108 -0.24 7.75 4.76
N GLY A 109 -1.18 8.27 4.00
CA GLY A 109 -0.92 9.09 2.83
C GLY A 109 -1.76 8.72 1.62
N SER A 110 -1.47 9.38 0.50
CA SER A 110 -2.11 9.12 -0.79
C SER A 110 -1.10 9.17 -1.92
N TYR A 111 -1.42 8.48 -3.03
CA TYR A 111 -0.68 8.63 -4.27
C TYR A 111 -1.33 9.68 -5.16
N GLU A 112 -0.49 10.35 -5.96
CA GLU A 112 -0.96 11.19 -7.05
C GLU A 112 -1.32 10.35 -8.26
N VAL A 113 -2.34 10.76 -9.01
CA VAL A 113 -2.63 10.19 -10.32
C VAL A 113 -1.73 10.85 -11.35
N ALA A 114 -1.05 10.03 -12.14
CA ALA A 114 -0.11 10.49 -13.15
C ALA A 114 -0.38 9.87 -14.52
N ILE A 115 0.07 10.55 -15.55
CA ILE A 115 0.25 9.98 -16.88
C ILE A 115 1.68 9.48 -16.95
N LEU A 116 1.82 8.17 -17.13
CA LEU A 116 3.08 7.46 -17.26
C LEU A 116 3.30 7.14 -18.74
N VAL A 117 4.52 7.30 -19.23
CA VAL A 117 4.88 7.13 -20.63
C VAL A 117 6.16 6.31 -20.77
N PRO A 118 6.41 5.68 -21.92
CA PRO A 118 7.69 5.08 -22.21
C PRO A 118 8.81 6.12 -22.11
N LYS A 119 9.98 5.71 -21.64
CA LYS A 119 11.15 6.60 -21.54
C LYS A 119 11.43 7.28 -22.89
N GLY A 120 11.61 8.62 -22.82
CA GLY A 120 11.74 9.47 -23.99
C GLY A 120 10.42 10.00 -24.54
N ASN A 121 9.28 9.68 -23.91
CA ASN A 121 7.96 10.27 -24.15
C ASN A 121 7.59 10.36 -25.65
N PRO A 122 7.44 9.25 -26.36
CA PRO A 122 7.16 9.25 -27.81
C PRO A 122 5.86 9.96 -28.18
N GLY A 123 4.87 9.96 -27.25
CA GLY A 123 3.58 10.67 -27.43
C GLY A 123 3.67 12.17 -27.20
N LYS A 124 4.84 12.70 -26.80
CA LYS A 124 5.09 14.12 -26.49
C LYS A 124 4.11 14.71 -25.46
N ILE A 125 3.73 13.92 -24.48
CA ILE A 125 2.74 14.26 -23.46
C ILE A 125 3.40 15.12 -22.38
N LYS A 126 2.91 16.34 -22.16
CA LYS A 126 3.35 17.26 -21.11
C LYS A 126 2.22 17.69 -20.18
N GLN A 127 0.98 17.55 -20.64
CA GLN A 127 -0.23 17.89 -19.91
C GLN A 127 -1.37 16.90 -20.27
N PRO A 128 -2.45 16.82 -19.49
CA PRO A 128 -3.50 15.82 -19.73
C PRO A 128 -4.15 15.88 -21.12
N SER A 129 -4.31 17.09 -21.71
CA SER A 129 -4.88 17.26 -23.03
C SER A 129 -4.04 16.64 -24.16
N ASP A 130 -2.74 16.43 -23.94
CA ASP A 130 -1.84 15.83 -24.92
C ASP A 130 -2.10 14.35 -25.15
N LEU A 131 -2.95 13.70 -24.33
CA LEU A 131 -3.50 12.38 -24.64
C LEU A 131 -4.30 12.37 -25.95
N LEU A 132 -4.72 13.53 -26.43
CA LEU A 132 -5.37 13.69 -27.74
C LEU A 132 -4.40 13.72 -28.91
N ASN A 133 -3.09 13.91 -28.68
CA ASN A 133 -2.10 13.97 -29.75
C ASN A 133 -2.23 12.78 -30.70
N PRO A 134 -2.00 13.01 -32.02
CA PRO A 134 -2.06 11.94 -33.04
C PRO A 134 -1.04 10.82 -32.81
N GLU A 135 0.09 11.13 -32.14
CA GLU A 135 1.13 10.17 -31.78
C GLU A 135 0.69 9.21 -30.68
N VAL A 136 -0.29 9.61 -29.83
CA VAL A 136 -0.87 8.76 -28.79
C VAL A 136 -1.97 7.91 -29.43
N LYS A 137 -1.67 6.67 -29.75
CA LYS A 137 -2.60 5.73 -30.40
C LYS A 137 -3.28 4.82 -29.40
N LEU A 138 -2.57 4.44 -28.34
CA LEU A 138 -3.06 3.52 -27.33
C LEU A 138 -2.73 4.02 -25.91
N ILE A 139 -3.74 4.05 -25.07
CA ILE A 139 -3.65 4.38 -23.64
C ILE A 139 -4.05 3.13 -22.87
N SER A 140 -3.11 2.53 -22.14
CA SER A 140 -3.40 1.41 -21.26
C SER A 140 -4.05 1.88 -19.95
N PHE A 141 -5.03 1.13 -19.48
CA PHE A 141 -5.81 1.49 -18.29
C PHE A 141 -6.14 0.23 -17.50
N SER A 142 -6.02 0.25 -16.18
CA SER A 142 -6.55 -0.85 -15.38
C SER A 142 -8.08 -0.70 -15.21
N PRO A 143 -8.81 -1.75 -14.80
CA PRO A 143 -10.26 -1.69 -14.72
C PRO A 143 -10.74 -0.57 -13.78
N PRO A 144 -11.46 0.46 -14.29
CA PRO A 144 -11.82 1.62 -13.48
C PRO A 144 -12.82 1.31 -12.36
N ASP A 145 -13.55 0.23 -12.50
CA ASP A 145 -14.57 -0.18 -11.54
C ASP A 145 -14.00 -1.13 -10.45
N LEU A 146 -12.74 -1.56 -10.61
CA LEU A 146 -12.08 -2.49 -9.69
C LEU A 146 -10.89 -1.88 -8.94
N THR A 147 -10.33 -0.77 -9.42
CA THR A 147 -9.13 -0.19 -8.78
C THR A 147 -9.31 1.28 -8.46
N ALA A 148 -8.92 1.66 -7.23
CA ALA A 148 -8.96 3.05 -6.78
C ALA A 148 -8.15 3.99 -7.70
N ALA A 149 -7.01 3.51 -8.21
CA ALA A 149 -6.15 4.26 -9.11
C ALA A 149 -6.87 4.64 -10.42
N SER A 150 -7.48 3.66 -11.08
CA SER A 150 -8.15 3.89 -12.36
C SER A 150 -9.49 4.59 -12.21
N HIS A 151 -10.18 4.38 -11.09
CA HIS A 151 -11.38 5.17 -10.80
C HIS A 151 -11.03 6.67 -10.67
N ALA A 152 -10.03 7.01 -9.85
CA ALA A 152 -9.58 8.39 -9.69
C ALA A 152 -9.07 8.98 -11.02
N ALA A 153 -8.33 8.17 -11.82
CA ALA A 153 -7.87 8.57 -13.14
C ALA A 153 -9.03 8.86 -14.09
N ARG A 154 -10.02 7.97 -14.18
CA ARG A 154 -11.23 8.17 -15.00
C ARG A 154 -11.99 9.41 -14.56
N GLN A 155 -12.22 9.57 -13.25
CA GLN A 155 -12.92 10.74 -12.69
C GLN A 155 -12.21 12.05 -13.05
N SER A 156 -10.88 12.09 -12.90
CA SER A 156 -10.10 13.26 -13.28
C SER A 156 -10.25 13.59 -14.76
N LEU A 157 -10.10 12.59 -15.63
CA LEU A 157 -10.22 12.77 -17.09
C LEU A 157 -11.64 13.16 -17.50
N GLN A 158 -12.68 12.70 -16.81
CA GLN A 158 -14.06 13.15 -16.99
C GLN A 158 -14.23 14.62 -16.62
N ASN A 159 -13.77 15.02 -15.44
CA ASN A 159 -13.86 16.41 -14.96
C ASN A 159 -13.04 17.39 -15.82
N LEU A 160 -11.98 16.90 -16.46
CA LEU A 160 -11.20 17.66 -17.45
C LEU A 160 -11.84 17.66 -18.86
N GLY A 161 -12.97 16.97 -19.07
CA GLY A 161 -13.63 16.86 -20.39
C GLY A 161 -12.84 16.09 -21.44
N LEU A 162 -11.93 15.20 -21.00
CA LEU A 162 -11.03 14.44 -21.87
C LEU A 162 -11.48 12.99 -22.06
N TRP A 163 -12.17 12.39 -21.08
CA TRP A 163 -12.46 10.95 -21.07
C TRP A 163 -13.12 10.45 -22.35
N ASP A 164 -14.23 11.07 -22.77
CA ASP A 164 -14.98 10.61 -23.94
C ASP A 164 -14.17 10.75 -25.25
N LYS A 165 -13.29 11.75 -25.31
CA LYS A 165 -12.42 12.00 -26.47
C LYS A 165 -11.28 10.97 -26.59
N ILE A 166 -10.73 10.52 -25.44
CA ILE A 166 -9.65 9.54 -25.43
C ILE A 166 -10.14 8.09 -25.37
N LYS A 167 -11.41 7.87 -25.01
CA LYS A 167 -12.01 6.53 -24.84
C LYS A 167 -11.76 5.60 -26.03
N PRO A 168 -11.78 6.05 -27.30
CA PRO A 168 -11.44 5.18 -28.44
C PRO A 168 -10.00 4.68 -28.45
N LYS A 169 -9.08 5.37 -27.75
CA LYS A 169 -7.67 5.00 -27.61
C LYS A 169 -7.41 4.16 -26.35
N VAL A 170 -8.40 4.04 -25.44
CA VAL A 170 -8.23 3.35 -24.16
C VAL A 170 -8.36 1.85 -24.34
N LYS A 171 -7.37 1.12 -23.82
CA LYS A 171 -7.42 -0.33 -23.71
C LYS A 171 -7.33 -0.73 -22.25
N VAL A 172 -8.37 -1.37 -21.76
CA VAL A 172 -8.44 -1.88 -20.40
C VAL A 172 -7.69 -3.21 -20.31
N THR A 173 -6.82 -3.34 -19.31
CA THR A 173 -6.03 -4.55 -19.00
C THR A 173 -6.60 -5.26 -17.77
N GLY A 174 -6.01 -6.37 -17.36
CA GLY A 174 -6.48 -7.14 -16.20
C GLY A 174 -6.18 -6.49 -14.85
N CYS A 175 -5.08 -5.72 -14.74
CA CYS A 175 -4.66 -5.06 -13.50
C CYS A 175 -3.71 -3.87 -13.75
N CYS A 176 -3.40 -3.12 -12.69
CA CYS A 176 -2.52 -1.95 -12.79
C CYS A 176 -1.09 -2.30 -13.21
N ASN A 177 -0.55 -3.44 -12.78
CA ASN A 177 0.78 -3.88 -13.18
C ASN A 177 0.86 -4.20 -14.68
N GLU A 178 -0.12 -4.94 -15.19
CA GLU A 178 -0.21 -5.22 -16.63
C GLU A 178 -0.31 -3.93 -17.46
N SER A 179 -1.19 -3.03 -17.01
CA SER A 179 -1.39 -1.72 -17.64
C SER A 179 -0.08 -0.93 -17.73
N PHE A 180 0.69 -0.90 -16.64
CA PHE A 180 2.01 -0.26 -16.63
C PHE A 180 3.03 -0.99 -17.49
N GLN A 181 3.03 -2.33 -17.49
CA GLN A 181 3.96 -3.13 -18.30
C GLN A 181 3.80 -2.83 -19.80
N TRP A 182 2.58 -2.51 -20.26
CA TRP A 182 2.39 -2.12 -21.65
C TRP A 182 3.14 -0.84 -22.04
N VAL A 183 3.30 0.10 -21.08
CA VAL A 183 4.14 1.30 -21.29
C VAL A 183 5.63 0.91 -21.30
N VAL A 184 6.05 0.08 -20.35
CA VAL A 184 7.44 -0.41 -20.28
C VAL A 184 7.86 -1.14 -21.55
N ASP A 185 6.95 -1.93 -22.14
CA ASP A 185 7.16 -2.71 -23.35
C ASP A 185 6.90 -1.90 -24.64
N ARG A 186 6.60 -0.60 -24.52
CA ARG A 186 6.26 0.29 -25.64
C ARG A 186 5.05 -0.17 -26.48
N ARG A 187 4.13 -0.92 -25.85
CA ARG A 187 2.85 -1.34 -26.44
C ARG A 187 1.79 -0.25 -26.32
N ALA A 188 1.94 0.66 -25.38
CA ALA A 188 1.10 1.82 -25.19
C ALA A 188 1.96 3.08 -25.05
N GLU A 189 1.48 4.19 -25.59
CA GLU A 189 2.12 5.51 -25.47
C GLU A 189 1.88 6.16 -24.12
N ALA A 190 0.81 5.76 -23.43
CA ALA A 190 0.50 6.27 -22.11
C ALA A 190 -0.21 5.22 -21.23
N ASN A 191 -0.07 5.40 -19.91
CA ASN A 191 -0.85 4.76 -18.87
C ASN A 191 -1.26 5.82 -17.85
N VAL A 192 -2.49 5.75 -17.32
CA VAL A 192 -2.97 6.71 -16.33
C VAL A 192 -3.35 5.99 -15.05
N GLN A 193 -2.57 6.20 -14.00
CA GLN A 193 -2.75 5.55 -12.70
C GLN A 193 -1.98 6.24 -11.57
N PHE A 194 -1.98 5.66 -10.36
CA PHE A 194 -1.17 6.16 -9.25
C PHE A 194 0.33 6.05 -9.53
N VAL A 195 1.07 7.08 -9.14
CA VAL A 195 2.53 7.11 -9.24
C VAL A 195 3.18 5.92 -8.53
N GLY A 196 2.60 5.46 -7.43
CA GLY A 196 3.13 4.37 -6.61
C GLY A 196 2.73 2.95 -7.04
N CYS A 197 1.73 2.78 -7.93
CA CYS A 197 1.28 1.46 -8.36
C CYS A 197 2.28 0.65 -9.20
N PRO A 198 3.06 1.27 -10.09
CA PRO A 198 3.89 0.54 -11.05
C PRO A 198 5.27 0.19 -10.53
N MET A 199 5.45 0.02 -9.24
CA MET A 199 6.78 -0.24 -8.74
C MET A 199 7.16 -1.70 -8.94
N ASP A 200 8.16 -1.90 -9.76
CA ASP A 200 8.93 -3.15 -9.73
C ASP A 200 9.33 -3.41 -8.27
N THR A 201 8.94 -4.56 -7.75
CA THR A 201 9.26 -5.00 -6.39
C THR A 201 10.78 -5.01 -6.12
N LYS A 202 11.59 -4.93 -7.17
CA LYS A 202 13.06 -4.89 -7.11
C LYS A 202 13.65 -3.48 -7.21
N SER A 203 12.90 -2.47 -7.66
CA SER A 203 13.40 -1.10 -7.78
C SER A 203 12.28 -0.07 -7.65
N VAL A 204 12.33 0.70 -6.57
CA VAL A 204 11.49 1.88 -6.33
C VAL A 204 11.95 3.08 -7.16
N ASP A 205 13.06 2.96 -7.85
CA ASP A 205 13.69 4.03 -8.62
C ASP A 205 13.10 4.06 -10.04
N LEU A 206 12.14 4.95 -10.26
CA LEU A 206 11.55 5.17 -11.58
C LEU A 206 12.59 5.53 -12.65
N THR A 207 13.77 6.04 -12.26
CA THR A 207 14.82 6.37 -13.23
C THR A 207 15.47 5.13 -13.85
N LYS A 208 15.40 4.00 -13.15
CA LYS A 208 15.88 2.69 -13.63
C LYS A 208 14.83 1.94 -14.45
N GLN A 209 13.59 2.40 -14.42
CA GLN A 209 12.52 1.81 -15.21
C GLN A 209 12.54 2.36 -16.65
N LYS A 210 11.98 1.61 -17.58
CA LYS A 210 11.84 2.00 -18.98
C LYS A 210 10.65 2.95 -19.22
N ALA A 211 10.14 3.56 -18.15
CA ALA A 211 9.01 4.48 -18.13
C ALA A 211 9.32 5.74 -17.31
N GLU A 212 8.57 6.80 -17.54
CA GLU A 212 8.70 8.08 -16.83
C GLU A 212 7.33 8.73 -16.60
N ILE A 213 7.27 9.66 -15.64
CA ILE A 213 6.08 10.47 -15.39
C ILE A 213 6.08 11.63 -16.39
N ALA A 214 5.07 11.68 -17.27
CA ALA A 214 4.89 12.81 -18.17
C ALA A 214 4.27 14.01 -17.47
N CYS A 215 3.18 13.80 -16.71
CA CYS A 215 2.55 14.83 -15.88
C CYS A 215 1.69 14.21 -14.77
N ILE A 216 1.40 15.02 -13.76
CA ILE A 216 0.46 14.69 -12.67
C ILE A 216 -0.90 15.30 -13.01
N LEU A 217 -1.98 14.55 -12.76
CA LEU A 217 -3.34 15.06 -12.90
C LEU A 217 -3.67 16.02 -11.74
N PRO A 218 -4.43 17.11 -11.99
CA PRO A 218 -4.82 18.06 -10.94
C PRO A 218 -5.62 17.37 -9.83
N ARG A 219 -5.22 17.55 -8.59
CA ARG A 219 -5.80 16.85 -7.43
C ARG A 219 -7.24 17.26 -7.09
N ASP A 220 -7.68 18.41 -7.53
CA ASP A 220 -9.05 18.92 -7.40
C ASP A 220 -10.02 18.29 -8.40
N THR A 221 -9.52 17.51 -9.34
CA THR A 221 -10.34 16.87 -10.38
C THR A 221 -10.78 15.45 -10.05
N TYR A 222 -10.35 14.88 -8.92
CA TYR A 222 -10.74 13.54 -8.49
C TYR A 222 -10.83 13.39 -6.98
N TYR A 223 -11.61 12.41 -6.53
CA TYR A 223 -11.58 11.97 -5.15
C TYR A 223 -10.19 11.39 -4.83
N ILE A 224 -9.57 11.87 -3.75
CA ILE A 224 -8.24 11.44 -3.35
C ILE A 224 -8.34 10.16 -2.50
N PRO A 225 -8.07 8.97 -3.06
CA PRO A 225 -8.05 7.74 -2.29
C PRO A 225 -6.85 7.75 -1.34
N ARG A 226 -7.10 7.50 -0.06
CA ARG A 226 -6.04 7.45 0.94
C ARG A 226 -5.72 6.03 1.34
N ASN A 227 -4.43 5.78 1.45
CA ASN A 227 -3.97 4.55 2.04
C ASN A 227 -4.24 4.59 3.54
N VAL A 228 -4.85 3.56 4.06
CA VAL A 228 -5.17 3.43 5.48
C VAL A 228 -4.62 2.12 6.04
N VAL A 229 -4.35 2.13 7.32
CA VAL A 229 -4.00 0.97 8.13
C VAL A 229 -5.02 0.83 9.25
N GLY A 230 -5.42 -0.41 9.57
CA GLY A 230 -6.30 -0.72 10.67
C GLY A 230 -5.91 -2.03 11.35
N ILE A 231 -6.18 -2.17 12.65
CA ILE A 231 -5.88 -3.36 13.42
C ILE A 231 -7.14 -4.20 13.56
N LEU A 232 -7.03 -5.50 13.31
CA LEU A 232 -8.14 -6.42 13.48
C LEU A 232 -8.47 -6.60 14.97
N LYS A 233 -9.78 -6.67 15.29
CA LYS A 233 -10.24 -6.91 16.66
C LYS A 233 -9.79 -8.24 17.24
N THR A 234 -9.53 -9.19 16.38
CA THR A 234 -9.09 -10.56 16.70
C THR A 234 -7.58 -10.68 16.85
N SER A 235 -6.81 -9.60 16.63
CA SER A 235 -5.36 -9.62 16.79
C SER A 235 -4.95 -10.07 18.21
N THR A 236 -4.14 -11.10 18.27
CA THR A 236 -3.53 -11.61 19.52
C THR A 236 -2.25 -10.85 19.88
N HIS A 237 -1.73 -10.04 18.96
CA HIS A 237 -0.51 -9.23 19.11
C HIS A 237 -0.85 -7.73 19.20
N ARG A 238 -1.98 -7.38 19.84
CA ARG A 238 -2.54 -6.03 19.83
C ARG A 238 -1.52 -4.94 20.17
N LYS A 239 -0.75 -5.12 21.25
CA LYS A 239 0.24 -4.14 21.69
C LYS A 239 1.31 -3.91 20.62
N LEU A 240 1.86 -4.97 20.05
CA LEU A 240 2.88 -4.89 18.99
C LEU A 240 2.29 -4.29 17.70
N ALA A 241 1.03 -4.59 17.39
CA ALA A 241 0.34 -3.99 16.26
C ALA A 241 0.14 -2.48 16.43
N ASP A 242 -0.25 -2.03 17.65
CA ASP A 242 -0.37 -0.60 17.99
C ASP A 242 1.00 0.10 17.86
N GLU A 243 2.09 -0.51 18.36
CA GLU A 243 3.46 0.01 18.25
C GLU A 243 3.90 0.13 16.78
N PHE A 244 3.64 -0.90 15.96
CA PHE A 244 3.96 -0.86 14.54
C PHE A 244 3.15 0.20 13.79
N VAL A 245 1.84 0.31 14.03
CA VAL A 245 0.99 1.32 13.39
C VAL A 245 1.45 2.73 13.77
N ALA A 246 1.76 2.97 15.05
CA ALA A 246 2.28 4.25 15.51
C ALA A 246 3.62 4.59 14.84
N PHE A 247 4.53 3.63 14.71
CA PHE A 247 5.80 3.79 14.01
C PHE A 247 5.57 4.07 12.51
N PHE A 248 4.71 3.27 11.85
CA PHE A 248 4.43 3.38 10.43
C PHE A 248 3.82 4.75 10.05
N THR A 249 3.04 5.32 10.96
CA THR A 249 2.38 6.61 10.77
C THR A 249 3.11 7.78 11.46
N SER A 250 4.32 7.54 11.95
CA SER A 250 5.14 8.60 12.55
C SER A 250 5.59 9.64 11.50
N PRO A 251 5.82 10.90 11.91
CA PRO A 251 6.28 11.95 11.00
C PRO A 251 7.55 11.55 10.23
N GLU A 252 8.52 10.92 10.89
CA GLU A 252 9.79 10.50 10.30
C GLU A 252 9.58 9.42 9.23
N MET A 253 8.70 8.45 9.50
CA MET A 253 8.38 7.42 8.52
C MET A 253 7.65 8.00 7.33
N LEU A 254 6.66 8.87 7.56
CA LEU A 254 5.92 9.53 6.48
C LEU A 254 6.80 10.41 5.61
N GLU A 255 7.79 11.10 6.19
CA GLU A 255 8.80 11.83 5.42
C GLU A 255 9.65 10.89 4.57
N SER A 256 10.04 9.75 5.12
CA SER A 256 10.72 8.69 4.35
C SER A 256 9.88 8.17 3.19
N LEU A 257 8.56 8.00 3.40
CA LEU A 257 7.62 7.55 2.37
C LEU A 257 7.37 8.62 1.30
N ALA A 258 7.48 9.90 1.63
CA ALA A 258 7.40 10.98 0.65
C ALA A 258 8.45 10.85 -0.47
N LYS A 259 9.62 10.26 -0.18
CA LYS A 259 10.68 9.97 -1.16
C LYS A 259 10.24 8.97 -2.24
N ILE A 260 9.22 8.17 -1.96
CA ILE A 260 8.58 7.25 -2.93
C ILE A 260 7.25 7.78 -3.47
N LYS A 261 7.07 9.09 -3.44
CA LYS A 261 5.89 9.78 -3.98
C LYS A 261 4.58 9.48 -3.23
N LEU A 262 4.65 8.97 -2.00
CA LEU A 262 3.50 8.91 -1.11
C LEU A 262 3.35 10.24 -0.40
N ARG A 263 2.26 10.97 -0.66
CA ARG A 263 1.98 12.27 -0.02
C ARG A 263 1.46 12.07 1.39
N ASN A 264 1.92 12.88 2.33
CA ASN A 264 1.37 12.91 3.67
C ASN A 264 0.03 13.70 3.66
N ASP A 265 -1.07 12.99 3.70
CA ASP A 265 -2.43 13.54 3.74
C ASP A 265 -3.17 13.13 5.02
N GLN A 266 -2.46 12.88 6.12
CA GLN A 266 -3.04 12.43 7.41
C GLN A 266 -4.12 13.36 7.94
N ASN A 267 -3.94 14.67 7.76
CA ASN A 267 -4.85 15.68 8.29
C ASN A 267 -6.15 15.85 7.47
N LEU A 268 -6.24 15.22 6.31
CA LEU A 268 -7.48 15.24 5.55
C LEU A 268 -8.49 14.27 6.18
N PRO A 269 -9.77 14.63 6.36
CA PRO A 269 -10.77 13.74 6.93
C PRO A 269 -10.91 12.46 6.10
N LEU A 270 -11.01 11.30 6.76
CA LEU A 270 -11.38 10.04 6.10
C LEU A 270 -12.82 10.19 5.64
N LYS A 271 -13.03 10.33 4.34
CA LYS A 271 -14.36 10.31 3.73
C LYS A 271 -14.56 8.95 3.07
N PRO A 272 -15.74 8.34 3.14
CA PRO A 272 -16.07 7.20 2.30
C PRO A 272 -15.82 7.58 0.84
N GLY A 273 -15.20 6.67 0.09
CA GLY A 273 -15.01 6.87 -1.33
C GLY A 273 -16.37 6.88 -2.07
N PRO A 274 -16.40 7.30 -3.34
CA PRO A 274 -17.61 7.32 -4.17
C PRO A 274 -18.12 5.92 -4.53
N TRP A 275 -17.48 4.86 -4.05
CA TRP A 275 -17.76 3.47 -4.40
C TRP A 275 -19.04 2.92 -3.77
N GLY A 276 -19.60 3.56 -2.74
CA GLY A 276 -20.63 2.95 -1.91
C GLY A 276 -20.10 1.77 -1.08
N PRO A 277 -20.96 1.04 -0.34
CA PRO A 277 -20.62 -0.22 0.28
C PRO A 277 -20.10 -1.18 -0.80
N ALA A 278 -19.10 -2.01 -0.46
CA ALA A 278 -18.54 -2.99 -1.40
C ALA A 278 -19.69 -3.76 -2.05
N GLN A 279 -19.91 -3.54 -3.35
CA GLN A 279 -20.83 -4.38 -4.10
C GLN A 279 -20.26 -5.80 -4.03
N GLU A 280 -21.14 -6.76 -3.77
CA GLU A 280 -20.77 -8.19 -3.81
C GLU A 280 -19.88 -8.42 -5.03
N ALA A 281 -18.73 -9.02 -4.79
CA ALA A 281 -17.68 -9.20 -5.78
C ALA A 281 -18.30 -9.67 -7.10
N SER A 282 -18.18 -8.86 -8.13
CA SER A 282 -18.58 -9.28 -9.48
C SER A 282 -17.95 -10.63 -9.77
N PRO A 283 -18.67 -11.58 -10.35
CA PRO A 283 -18.18 -12.93 -10.54
C PRO A 283 -16.84 -12.87 -11.28
N VAL A 284 -15.82 -13.43 -10.62
CA VAL A 284 -14.49 -13.62 -11.21
C VAL A 284 -14.68 -14.19 -12.61
N VAL A 285 -14.26 -13.47 -13.61
CA VAL A 285 -14.19 -13.99 -14.98
C VAL A 285 -13.26 -15.20 -14.95
N LYS A 286 -13.87 -16.39 -14.80
CA LYS A 286 -13.17 -17.65 -15.01
C LYS A 286 -12.83 -17.74 -16.49
N GLY A 287 -11.57 -17.76 -16.81
CA GLY A 287 -11.11 -18.27 -18.09
C GLY A 287 -10.36 -17.29 -18.96
N ALA A 288 -9.04 -17.33 -18.85
CA ALA A 288 -8.20 -17.41 -20.04
C ALA A 288 -7.22 -18.56 -19.78
N LYS A 289 -7.51 -19.70 -20.42
CA LYS A 289 -6.52 -20.75 -20.65
C LYS A 289 -5.48 -20.26 -21.62
#